data_722d0ca735c0f55370efc23333b9c3a7
#
_entry.id   722d0ca735c0f55370efc23333b9c3a7
#
_cell.length_a   1.000
_cell.length_b   1.000
_cell.length_c   1.000
_cell.angle_alpha   90.00
_cell.angle_beta   90.00
_cell.angle_gamma   90.00
#
_symmetry.space_group_name_H-M   'P 1'
#
loop_
_entity.id
_entity.type
_entity.pdbx_description
1 polymer ?
#
loop_
_entity_poly.entity_id
_entity_poly.type
_entity_poly.pdbx_seq_one_letter_code
_entity_poly.pdbx_strand_id
1 'polypeptide(L)'
;MILHLTLKTLLFNRFRPREISLFLLIYALSNCSTTSLNKNEDNWRQQRTLIEQTTSWQLRGRVNVEYHDESHTPRIQWQQQDDQYRIRLWGTFNAGNTIITGEPNLVTMEHDGEVITAKSPESLILENLGYELPVSYLEFWIRSLPSPNSDAELIFNELNHLAGIKQDGWEIDYSDARQFSGITLPRRVEMNQAQDDIRLRFIGLNWELNPGEN
;
A
#
# COMPACT_ATOMS: atom_id res chain seq x y z
N MET A 1 42.13 -52.32 54.36
CA MET A 1 42.90 -51.09 54.29
C MET A 1 41.94 -50.03 53.65
N ILE A 2 40.99 -49.59 54.44
CA ILE A 2 40.98 -48.42 55.39
C ILE A 2 41.05 -47.11 54.59
N LEU A 3 40.04 -46.32 54.84
CA LEU A 3 39.83 -44.88 54.59
C LEU A 3 39.42 -44.46 53.17
N HIS A 4 38.13 -44.20 53.00
CA HIS A 4 37.55 -42.89 52.62
C HIS A 4 36.04 -42.96 52.65
N LEU A 5 35.49 -42.97 53.77
CA LEU A 5 34.06 -42.68 54.01
C LEU A 5 34.04 -41.57 55.08
N THR A 6 33.81 -40.33 54.63
CA THR A 6 33.27 -39.23 55.44
C THR A 6 33.55 -37.90 54.71
N LEU A 7 32.69 -37.45 53.82
CA LEU A 7 32.44 -36.01 53.56
C LEU A 7 31.25 -35.81 52.59
N LYS A 8 30.06 -36.26 52.98
CA LYS A 8 28.85 -35.96 52.20
C LYS A 8 27.62 -35.69 53.05
N THR A 9 27.73 -35.18 54.21
CA THR A 9 26.55 -34.88 55.05
C THR A 9 26.67 -33.57 55.81
N LEU A 10 27.01 -32.44 55.16
CA LEU A 10 27.00 -31.15 55.84
C LEU A 10 26.72 -29.92 54.95
N LEU A 11 25.93 -30.05 53.88
CA LEU A 11 25.49 -28.85 53.13
C LEU A 11 24.00 -28.87 52.74
N PHE A 12 23.15 -29.57 53.49
CA PHE A 12 21.71 -29.62 53.17
C PHE A 12 20.83 -29.12 54.33
N ASN A 13 21.22 -28.02 54.99
CA ASN A 13 20.29 -27.48 55.99
C ASN A 13 20.56 -25.98 56.26
N ARG A 14 20.21 -25.09 55.33
CA ARG A 14 19.92 -23.66 55.60
C ARG A 14 19.36 -22.90 54.42
N PHE A 15 18.35 -23.40 53.74
CA PHE A 15 17.50 -22.52 52.93
C PHE A 15 16.16 -22.35 53.67
N ARG A 16 15.96 -21.16 54.24
CA ARG A 16 14.71 -20.76 54.88
C ARG A 16 13.64 -20.62 53.80
N PRO A 17 12.42 -21.17 53.96
CA PRO A 17 11.35 -21.12 52.95
C PRO A 17 10.85 -19.70 52.63
N ARG A 18 11.35 -18.69 53.30
CA ARG A 18 11.01 -17.27 53.08
C ARG A 18 11.72 -16.64 51.87
N GLU A 19 12.86 -17.18 51.47
CA GLU A 19 13.64 -16.64 50.33
C GLU A 19 13.15 -17.19 48.98
N ILE A 20 12.55 -18.38 48.94
CA ILE A 20 11.98 -19.00 47.73
C ILE A 20 10.69 -18.29 47.31
N SER A 21 9.93 -17.73 48.27
CA SER A 21 8.69 -16.99 47.98
C SER A 21 8.95 -15.64 47.29
N LEU A 22 10.12 -15.02 47.56
CA LEU A 22 10.49 -13.73 46.98
C LEU A 22 10.98 -13.88 45.53
N PHE A 23 11.65 -14.98 45.20
CA PHE A 23 12.10 -15.24 43.82
C PHE A 23 10.96 -15.67 42.90
N LEU A 24 9.91 -16.34 43.38
CA LEU A 24 8.72 -16.70 42.64
C LEU A 24 7.83 -15.47 42.32
N LEU A 25 7.87 -14.44 43.15
CA LEU A 25 7.08 -13.21 42.93
C LEU A 25 7.69 -12.30 41.88
N ILE A 26 9.01 -12.37 41.61
CA ILE A 26 9.70 -11.56 40.60
C ILE A 26 9.47 -12.15 39.18
N TYR A 27 9.22 -13.46 39.05
CA TYR A 27 8.96 -14.09 37.76
C TYR A 27 7.54 -13.85 37.21
N ALA A 28 6.61 -13.40 38.07
CA ALA A 28 5.21 -13.15 37.67
C ALA A 28 4.96 -11.76 37.01
N LEU A 29 5.97 -10.87 37.02
CA LEU A 29 5.84 -9.50 36.49
C LEU A 29 6.43 -9.31 35.09
N SER A 30 6.96 -10.35 34.46
CA SER A 30 7.64 -10.25 33.15
C SER A 30 6.73 -10.53 31.92
N ASN A 31 5.43 -10.71 32.11
CA ASN A 31 4.50 -11.04 31.01
C ASN A 31 3.51 -9.89 30.71
N CYS A 32 3.99 -8.67 30.60
CA CYS A 32 3.19 -7.60 30.05
C CYS A 32 4.06 -6.79 29.08
N SER A 33 4.03 -7.09 27.81
CA SER A 33 4.23 -6.14 26.72
C SER A 33 4.60 -6.82 25.41
N THR A 34 3.65 -7.30 24.64
CA THR A 34 3.81 -7.47 23.17
C THR A 34 2.50 -7.55 22.41
N THR A 35 1.36 -7.29 23.08
CA THR A 35 0.05 -7.49 22.45
C THR A 35 -0.46 -6.29 21.62
N SER A 36 0.13 -5.11 21.77
CA SER A 36 -0.37 -3.92 21.06
C SER A 36 0.20 -3.74 19.66
N LEU A 37 1.44 -4.16 19.41
CA LEU A 37 2.06 -4.04 18.07
C LEU A 37 1.46 -5.03 17.06
N ASN A 38 1.13 -6.25 17.48
CA ASN A 38 0.55 -7.26 16.60
C ASN A 38 -0.87 -6.91 16.10
N LYS A 39 -1.71 -6.28 16.93
CA LYS A 39 -3.10 -5.98 16.55
C LYS A 39 -3.21 -4.99 15.39
N ASN A 40 -2.23 -4.15 15.21
CA ASN A 40 -2.23 -3.07 14.22
C ASN A 40 -1.75 -3.56 12.85
N GLU A 41 -0.69 -4.36 12.84
CA GLU A 41 -0.25 -5.07 11.65
C GLU A 41 -1.32 -6.06 11.16
N ASP A 42 -2.04 -6.71 12.07
CA ASP A 42 -3.11 -7.64 11.74
C ASP A 42 -4.29 -6.92 11.06
N ASN A 43 -4.64 -5.70 11.50
CA ASN A 43 -5.70 -4.92 10.86
C ASN A 43 -5.32 -4.52 9.43
N TRP A 44 -4.08 -4.03 9.20
CA TRP A 44 -3.64 -3.70 7.85
C TRP A 44 -3.52 -4.94 6.97
N ARG A 45 -2.99 -6.05 7.47
CA ARG A 45 -2.93 -7.33 6.74
C ARG A 45 -4.31 -7.81 6.31
N GLN A 46 -5.31 -7.68 7.19
CA GLN A 46 -6.69 -8.03 6.86
C GLN A 46 -7.25 -7.12 5.76
N GLN A 47 -7.07 -5.80 5.87
CA GLN A 47 -7.48 -4.84 4.84
C GLN A 47 -6.76 -5.11 3.52
N ARG A 48 -5.46 -5.33 3.55
CA ARG A 48 -4.66 -5.70 2.39
C ARG A 48 -5.24 -6.91 1.66
N THR A 49 -5.54 -7.99 2.38
CA THR A 49 -6.12 -9.20 1.80
C THR A 49 -7.45 -8.93 1.10
N LEU A 50 -8.33 -8.13 1.71
CA LEU A 50 -9.62 -7.75 1.10
C LEU A 50 -9.42 -6.92 -0.18
N ILE A 51 -8.48 -5.98 -0.17
CA ILE A 51 -8.16 -5.16 -1.35
C ILE A 51 -7.57 -6.04 -2.47
N GLU A 52 -6.64 -6.94 -2.15
CA GLU A 52 -6.01 -7.86 -3.11
C GLU A 52 -7.03 -8.83 -3.74
N GLN A 53 -8.02 -9.29 -2.98
CA GLN A 53 -9.10 -10.14 -3.48
C GLN A 53 -10.12 -9.41 -4.36
N THR A 54 -10.13 -8.07 -4.31
CA THR A 54 -11.02 -7.26 -5.13
C THR A 54 -10.37 -6.99 -6.48
N THR A 55 -10.62 -7.84 -7.46
CA THR A 55 -10.02 -7.76 -8.81
C THR A 55 -10.87 -6.93 -9.77
N SER A 56 -12.14 -6.69 -9.45
CA SER A 56 -13.05 -5.85 -10.22
C SER A 56 -13.43 -4.60 -9.43
N TRP A 57 -13.11 -3.43 -9.95
CA TRP A 57 -13.41 -2.16 -9.29
C TRP A 57 -13.46 -1.00 -10.29
N GLN A 58 -14.13 0.06 -9.90
CA GLN A 58 -14.13 1.32 -10.60
C GLN A 58 -13.83 2.46 -9.64
N LEU A 59 -13.04 3.42 -10.08
CA LEU A 59 -12.89 4.69 -9.40
C LEU A 59 -13.29 5.86 -10.31
N ARG A 60 -13.76 6.94 -9.69
CA ARG A 60 -13.99 8.24 -10.31
C ARG A 60 -13.41 9.34 -9.44
N GLY A 61 -12.84 10.36 -10.05
CA GLY A 61 -12.25 11.48 -9.35
C GLY A 61 -11.58 12.46 -10.27
N ARG A 62 -10.52 13.08 -9.80
CA ARG A 62 -9.60 13.90 -10.59
C ARG A 62 -8.17 13.44 -10.34
N VAL A 63 -7.33 13.54 -11.35
CA VAL A 63 -5.89 13.38 -11.21
C VAL A 63 -5.21 14.66 -11.66
N ASN A 64 -4.42 15.25 -10.78
CA ASN A 64 -3.51 16.31 -11.16
C ASN A 64 -2.15 15.68 -11.48
N VAL A 65 -1.61 15.98 -12.62
CA VAL A 65 -0.29 15.57 -13.08
C VAL A 65 0.56 16.83 -13.19
N GLU A 66 1.64 16.87 -12.45
CA GLU A 66 2.66 17.93 -12.51
C GLU A 66 3.97 17.32 -12.97
N TYR A 67 4.55 17.90 -13.99
CA TYR A 67 5.86 17.54 -14.53
C TYR A 67 6.59 18.80 -14.96
N HIS A 68 7.71 19.13 -14.30
CA HIS A 68 8.36 20.41 -14.42
C HIS A 68 7.38 21.58 -14.22
N ASP A 69 7.31 22.52 -15.15
CA ASP A 69 6.43 23.70 -15.10
C ASP A 69 5.01 23.44 -15.63
N GLU A 70 4.71 22.22 -16.05
CA GLU A 70 3.39 21.86 -16.60
C GLU A 70 2.50 21.22 -15.53
N SER A 71 1.23 21.58 -15.52
CA SER A 71 0.21 21.02 -14.62
C SER A 71 -1.11 20.84 -15.31
N HIS A 72 -1.66 19.64 -15.26
CA HIS A 72 -2.94 19.28 -15.83
C HIS A 72 -3.80 18.56 -14.81
N THR A 73 -5.10 18.87 -14.77
CA THR A 73 -6.02 18.26 -13.79
C THR A 73 -7.29 17.71 -14.45
N PRO A 74 -7.21 16.66 -15.28
CA PRO A 74 -8.37 16.02 -15.85
C PRO A 74 -9.23 15.31 -14.79
N ARG A 75 -10.50 15.08 -15.14
CA ARG A 75 -11.32 14.07 -14.48
C ARG A 75 -10.85 12.70 -14.92
N ILE A 76 -10.93 11.73 -14.01
CA ILE A 76 -10.56 10.34 -14.25
C ILE A 76 -11.73 9.41 -13.94
N GLN A 77 -11.95 8.45 -14.80
CA GLN A 77 -12.69 7.24 -14.52
C GLN A 77 -11.78 6.06 -14.89
N TRP A 78 -11.52 5.18 -13.93
CA TRP A 78 -10.74 3.97 -14.13
C TRP A 78 -11.61 2.77 -13.79
N GLN A 79 -11.74 1.86 -14.71
CA GLN A 79 -12.39 0.57 -14.56
C GLN A 79 -11.32 -0.50 -14.67
N GLN A 80 -11.29 -1.40 -13.70
CA GLN A 80 -10.40 -2.56 -13.66
C GLN A 80 -11.24 -3.81 -13.59
N GLN A 81 -10.85 -4.81 -14.35
CA GLN A 81 -11.41 -6.16 -14.28
C GLN A 81 -10.27 -7.16 -14.51
N ASP A 82 -9.84 -7.81 -13.44
CA ASP A 82 -8.65 -8.66 -13.44
C ASP A 82 -7.43 -7.90 -14.04
N ASP A 83 -6.82 -8.43 -15.09
CA ASP A 83 -5.68 -7.84 -15.79
C ASP A 83 -6.06 -6.84 -16.90
N GLN A 84 -7.36 -6.54 -17.06
CA GLN A 84 -7.84 -5.61 -18.05
C GLN A 84 -8.30 -4.31 -17.41
N TYR A 85 -7.99 -3.20 -18.07
CA TYR A 85 -8.42 -1.90 -17.57
C TYR A 85 -8.86 -0.95 -18.69
N ARG A 86 -9.70 0.02 -18.29
CA ARG A 86 -10.08 1.16 -19.10
C ARG A 86 -10.01 2.42 -18.26
N ILE A 87 -9.14 3.34 -18.66
CA ILE A 87 -8.99 4.67 -18.05
C ILE A 87 -9.51 5.71 -19.05
N ARG A 88 -10.40 6.57 -18.59
CA ARG A 88 -10.88 7.73 -19.33
C ARG A 88 -10.46 9.00 -18.60
N LEU A 89 -9.85 9.92 -19.35
CA LEU A 89 -9.45 11.24 -18.89
C LEU A 89 -10.17 12.30 -19.72
N TRP A 90 -10.77 13.32 -19.06
CA TRP A 90 -11.50 14.41 -19.76
C TRP A 90 -11.58 15.68 -18.93
N GLY A 91 -11.85 16.81 -19.59
CA GLY A 91 -12.36 18.04 -18.94
C GLY A 91 -11.33 19.05 -18.47
N THR A 92 -10.14 19.11 -19.04
CA THR A 92 -9.23 20.25 -18.92
C THR A 92 -9.06 20.94 -20.26
N PHE A 93 -8.64 22.23 -20.25
CA PHE A 93 -8.33 23.03 -21.44
C PHE A 93 -7.33 22.24 -22.31
N ASN A 94 -7.66 21.96 -23.56
CA ASN A 94 -6.91 21.18 -24.53
C ASN A 94 -6.75 19.66 -24.23
N ALA A 95 -7.25 19.14 -23.13
CA ALA A 95 -7.34 17.71 -22.96
C ALA A 95 -8.63 17.22 -23.61
N GLY A 96 -8.54 16.74 -24.81
CA GLY A 96 -9.59 15.97 -25.47
C GLY A 96 -10.03 14.79 -24.58
N ASN A 97 -10.96 14.00 -25.05
CA ASN A 97 -11.33 12.77 -24.37
C ASN A 97 -10.23 11.73 -24.67
N THR A 98 -9.38 11.43 -23.68
CA THR A 98 -8.36 10.39 -23.79
C THR A 98 -8.89 9.10 -23.18
N ILE A 99 -8.81 8.01 -23.92
CA ILE A 99 -9.18 6.68 -23.47
C ILE A 99 -7.95 5.79 -23.57
N ILE A 100 -7.58 5.17 -22.44
CA ILE A 100 -6.50 4.19 -22.39
C ILE A 100 -7.13 2.85 -22.01
N THR A 101 -6.91 1.84 -22.84
CA THR A 101 -7.30 0.46 -22.55
C THR A 101 -6.05 -0.40 -22.49
N GLY A 102 -5.99 -1.28 -21.50
CA GLY A 102 -4.88 -2.22 -21.33
C GLY A 102 -5.39 -3.62 -21.14
N GLU A 103 -4.65 -4.55 -21.71
CA GLU A 103 -4.73 -5.99 -21.51
C GLU A 103 -3.30 -6.56 -21.52
N PRO A 104 -3.05 -7.80 -21.14
CA PRO A 104 -1.70 -8.35 -21.09
C PRO A 104 -0.95 -8.16 -22.42
N ASN A 105 0.18 -7.43 -22.35
CA ASN A 105 1.07 -7.11 -23.48
C ASN A 105 0.50 -6.19 -24.57
N LEU A 106 -0.64 -5.55 -24.35
CA LEU A 106 -1.19 -4.58 -25.27
C LEU A 106 -1.84 -3.41 -24.52
N VAL A 107 -1.40 -2.20 -24.83
CA VAL A 107 -2.03 -0.97 -24.37
C VAL A 107 -2.37 -0.11 -25.57
N THR A 108 -3.58 0.43 -25.56
CA THR A 108 -4.08 1.33 -26.60
C THR A 108 -4.49 2.64 -25.99
N MET A 109 -4.03 3.75 -26.53
CA MET A 109 -4.50 5.09 -26.22
C MET A 109 -5.22 5.68 -27.43
N GLU A 110 -6.44 6.15 -27.21
CA GLU A 110 -7.21 6.93 -28.16
C GLU A 110 -7.30 8.38 -27.67
N HIS A 111 -6.85 9.31 -28.48
CA HIS A 111 -6.88 10.75 -28.19
C HIS A 111 -7.20 11.52 -29.48
N ASP A 112 -8.25 12.34 -29.45
CA ASP A 112 -8.70 13.18 -30.58
C ASP A 112 -8.85 12.43 -31.92
N GLY A 113 -9.23 11.15 -31.88
CA GLY A 113 -9.40 10.29 -33.05
C GLY A 113 -8.12 9.60 -33.54
N GLU A 114 -6.99 9.90 -32.94
CA GLU A 114 -5.74 9.16 -33.15
C GLU A 114 -5.67 7.97 -32.20
N VAL A 115 -5.16 6.85 -32.70
CA VAL A 115 -4.99 5.61 -31.91
C VAL A 115 -3.53 5.21 -31.92
N ILE A 116 -2.96 5.11 -30.72
CA ILE A 116 -1.59 4.70 -30.49
C ILE A 116 -1.60 3.39 -29.69
N THR A 117 -0.72 2.47 -30.03
CA THR A 117 -0.57 1.17 -29.33
C THR A 117 0.85 0.98 -28.85
N ALA A 118 1.00 0.34 -27.68
CA ALA A 118 2.28 -0.03 -27.11
C ALA A 118 2.20 -1.38 -26.42
N LYS A 119 3.34 -1.96 -26.05
CA LYS A 119 3.40 -3.24 -25.33
C LYS A 119 3.13 -3.08 -23.83
N SER A 120 3.41 -1.89 -23.28
CA SER A 120 3.17 -1.55 -21.89
C SER A 120 2.72 -0.10 -21.75
N PRO A 121 2.03 0.27 -20.67
CA PRO A 121 1.65 1.64 -20.41
C PRO A 121 2.86 2.57 -20.20
N GLU A 122 3.97 2.06 -19.69
CA GLU A 122 5.23 2.80 -19.52
C GLU A 122 5.81 3.19 -20.87
N SER A 123 5.87 2.26 -21.84
CA SER A 123 6.34 2.56 -23.22
C SER A 123 5.46 3.61 -23.86
N LEU A 124 4.14 3.52 -23.67
CA LEU A 124 3.21 4.47 -24.24
C LEU A 124 3.44 5.90 -23.70
N ILE A 125 3.66 6.03 -22.39
CA ILE A 125 3.94 7.33 -21.74
C ILE A 125 5.31 7.86 -22.19
N LEU A 126 6.35 7.05 -22.14
CA LEU A 126 7.70 7.45 -22.51
C LEU A 126 7.78 7.92 -23.99
N GLU A 127 7.18 7.16 -24.92
CA GLU A 127 7.22 7.48 -26.36
C GLU A 127 6.41 8.73 -26.72
N ASN A 128 5.35 9.04 -25.95
CA ASN A 128 4.44 10.16 -26.30
C ASN A 128 4.61 11.39 -25.43
N LEU A 129 5.08 11.25 -24.19
CA LEU A 129 5.22 12.36 -23.23
C LEU A 129 6.68 12.63 -22.85
N GLY A 130 7.61 11.69 -23.14
CA GLY A 130 9.04 11.89 -22.97
C GLY A 130 9.55 11.73 -21.52
N TYR A 131 8.73 11.22 -20.59
CA TYR A 131 9.13 10.93 -19.22
C TYR A 131 8.72 9.51 -18.81
N GLU A 132 9.42 8.96 -17.82
CA GLU A 132 9.13 7.65 -17.28
C GLU A 132 8.11 7.74 -16.14
N LEU A 133 7.01 6.99 -16.25
CA LEU A 133 6.00 6.88 -15.21
C LEU A 133 5.68 5.40 -15.03
N PRO A 134 5.80 4.82 -13.82
CA PRO A 134 5.51 3.41 -13.57
C PRO A 134 3.99 3.19 -13.46
N VAL A 135 3.31 3.30 -14.60
CA VAL A 135 1.83 3.27 -14.69
C VAL A 135 1.26 1.96 -14.15
N SER A 136 1.95 0.84 -14.39
CA SER A 136 1.55 -0.47 -13.86
C SER A 136 1.59 -0.54 -12.32
N TYR A 137 2.35 0.33 -11.65
CA TYR A 137 2.36 0.41 -10.18
C TYR A 137 1.18 1.23 -9.65
N LEU A 138 0.65 2.15 -10.44
CA LEU A 138 -0.47 3.01 -10.03
C LEU A 138 -1.69 2.19 -9.62
N GLU A 139 -1.94 1.06 -10.28
CA GLU A 139 -3.03 0.14 -9.94
C GLU A 139 -2.98 -0.31 -8.48
N PHE A 140 -1.78 -0.56 -7.97
CA PHE A 140 -1.55 -0.96 -6.58
C PHE A 140 -1.57 0.26 -5.66
N TRP A 141 -0.78 1.28 -5.96
CA TRP A 141 -0.59 2.43 -5.09
C TRP A 141 -1.87 3.20 -4.81
N ILE A 142 -2.73 3.43 -5.81
CA ILE A 142 -4.00 4.13 -5.57
C ILE A 142 -4.96 3.37 -4.64
N ARG A 143 -4.79 2.04 -4.50
CA ARG A 143 -5.56 1.18 -3.60
C ARG A 143 -4.89 0.96 -2.24
N SER A 144 -3.83 1.68 -1.92
CA SER A 144 -3.02 1.50 -0.70
C SER A 144 -2.31 0.15 -0.62
N LEU A 145 -1.87 -0.37 -1.76
CA LEU A 145 -1.05 -1.58 -1.86
C LEU A 145 0.33 -1.24 -2.39
N PRO A 146 1.40 -1.87 -1.91
CA PRO A 146 2.67 -1.85 -2.61
C PRO A 146 2.56 -2.66 -3.90
N SER A 147 3.27 -2.24 -4.95
CA SER A 147 3.46 -3.06 -6.14
C SER A 147 4.23 -4.34 -5.78
N PRO A 148 3.87 -5.50 -6.33
CA PRO A 148 4.56 -6.76 -6.03
C PRO A 148 5.95 -6.88 -6.66
N ASN A 149 6.35 -5.93 -7.53
CA ASN A 149 7.55 -6.05 -8.37
C ASN A 149 8.83 -5.63 -7.66
N SER A 150 8.76 -4.97 -6.50
CA SER A 150 9.92 -4.51 -5.72
C SER A 150 9.58 -4.39 -4.24
N ASP A 151 10.62 -4.25 -3.41
CA ASP A 151 10.45 -4.01 -1.98
C ASP A 151 9.87 -2.62 -1.71
N ALA A 152 9.05 -2.53 -0.67
CA ALA A 152 8.41 -1.29 -0.25
C ALA A 152 8.55 -1.05 1.25
N GLU A 153 8.77 0.20 1.63
CA GLU A 153 8.67 0.67 3.02
C GLU A 153 7.22 1.15 3.27
N LEU A 154 6.57 0.58 4.28
CA LEU A 154 5.21 0.96 4.68
C LEU A 154 5.28 1.93 5.86
N ILE A 155 4.58 3.05 5.73
CA ILE A 155 4.53 4.12 6.73
C ILE A 155 3.16 4.11 7.39
N PHE A 156 3.12 3.98 8.72
CA PHE A 156 1.90 3.97 9.51
C PHE A 156 1.79 5.24 10.36
N ASN A 157 0.56 5.75 10.52
CA ASN A 157 0.29 6.87 11.41
C ASN A 157 0.18 6.43 12.89
N GLU A 158 -0.04 7.39 13.80
CA GLU A 158 -0.19 7.12 15.23
C GLU A 158 -1.37 6.19 15.58
N LEU A 159 -2.37 6.11 14.70
CA LEU A 159 -3.51 5.21 14.83
C LEU A 159 -3.27 3.85 14.14
N ASN A 160 -2.03 3.63 13.64
CA ASN A 160 -1.60 2.43 12.92
C ASN A 160 -2.42 2.14 11.65
N HIS A 161 -2.91 3.17 11.00
CA HIS A 161 -3.42 3.08 9.64
C HIS A 161 -2.27 3.34 8.66
N LEU A 162 -2.26 2.64 7.53
CA LEU A 162 -1.30 2.91 6.46
C LEU A 162 -1.46 4.37 6.01
N ALA A 163 -0.42 5.16 6.20
CA ALA A 163 -0.35 6.58 5.86
C ALA A 163 0.45 6.84 4.59
N GLY A 164 1.38 5.94 4.23
CA GLY A 164 2.19 6.09 3.03
C GLY A 164 2.95 4.82 2.66
N ILE A 165 3.54 4.86 1.48
CA ILE A 165 4.44 3.84 0.93
C ILE A 165 5.64 4.57 0.30
N LYS A 166 6.86 4.02 0.51
CA LYS A 166 8.03 4.38 -0.30
C LYS A 166 8.43 3.17 -1.13
N GLN A 167 8.50 3.34 -2.43
CA GLN A 167 8.83 2.25 -3.35
C GLN A 167 9.46 2.81 -4.64
N ASP A 168 10.61 2.27 -5.03
CA ASP A 168 11.33 2.62 -6.27
C ASP A 168 11.53 4.12 -6.50
N GLY A 169 11.88 4.85 -5.44
CA GLY A 169 12.13 6.29 -5.49
C GLY A 169 10.86 7.15 -5.47
N TRP A 170 9.68 6.54 -5.38
CA TRP A 170 8.40 7.22 -5.18
C TRP A 170 8.04 7.27 -3.71
N GLU A 171 7.48 8.40 -3.29
CA GLU A 171 6.81 8.59 -2.00
C GLU A 171 5.32 8.75 -2.25
N ILE A 172 4.53 7.86 -1.66
CA ILE A 172 3.07 7.82 -1.80
C ILE A 172 2.43 8.12 -0.45
N ASP A 173 1.58 9.14 -0.38
CA ASP A 173 0.87 9.55 0.82
C ASP A 173 -0.64 9.38 0.66
N TYR A 174 -1.29 8.87 1.71
CA TYR A 174 -2.73 8.60 1.76
C TYR A 174 -3.45 9.51 2.74
N SER A 175 -4.59 10.04 2.31
CA SER A 175 -5.46 10.83 3.19
C SER A 175 -6.94 10.69 2.82
N ASP A 176 -7.83 11.19 3.71
CA ASP A 176 -9.29 11.09 3.56
C ASP A 176 -9.76 9.65 3.29
N ALA A 177 -9.25 8.67 4.05
CA ALA A 177 -9.66 7.27 3.93
C ALA A 177 -11.11 7.08 4.35
N ARG A 178 -11.88 6.28 3.57
CA ARG A 178 -13.28 5.95 3.85
C ARG A 178 -13.57 4.49 3.53
N GLN A 179 -14.69 4.01 4.06
CA GLN A 179 -15.17 2.66 3.76
C GLN A 179 -16.04 2.66 2.49
N PHE A 180 -15.74 1.69 1.62
CA PHE A 180 -16.49 1.36 0.42
C PHE A 180 -16.74 -0.15 0.44
N SER A 181 -17.99 -0.57 0.54
CA SER A 181 -18.39 -1.99 0.66
C SER A 181 -17.59 -2.77 1.73
N GLY A 182 -17.31 -2.12 2.89
CA GLY A 182 -16.55 -2.74 3.99
C GLY A 182 -15.02 -2.66 3.87
N ILE A 183 -14.47 -2.19 2.76
CA ILE A 183 -13.04 -1.99 2.54
C ILE A 183 -12.68 -0.51 2.72
N THR A 184 -11.61 -0.24 3.47
CA THR A 184 -11.12 1.12 3.65
C THR A 184 -10.17 1.50 2.51
N LEU A 185 -10.53 2.52 1.73
CA LEU A 185 -9.74 3.03 0.61
C LEU A 185 -9.56 4.55 0.72
N PRO A 186 -8.45 5.10 0.19
CA PRO A 186 -8.20 6.54 0.22
C PRO A 186 -9.09 7.28 -0.77
N ARG A 187 -9.45 8.51 -0.43
CA ARG A 187 -10.07 9.46 -1.37
C ARG A 187 -9.08 10.49 -1.90
N ARG A 188 -7.90 10.53 -1.31
CA ARG A 188 -6.77 11.33 -1.78
C ARG A 188 -5.50 10.50 -1.71
N VAL A 189 -4.75 10.51 -2.81
CA VAL A 189 -3.43 9.90 -2.91
C VAL A 189 -2.50 10.91 -3.56
N GLU A 190 -1.38 11.20 -2.91
CA GLU A 190 -0.30 12.01 -3.46
C GLU A 190 0.90 11.11 -3.71
N MET A 191 1.51 11.25 -4.87
CA MET A 191 2.68 10.46 -5.29
C MET A 191 3.73 11.43 -5.81
N ASN A 192 4.91 11.39 -5.22
CA ASN A 192 6.01 12.28 -5.55
C ASN A 192 7.25 11.48 -5.94
N GLN A 193 7.88 11.88 -7.02
CA GLN A 193 9.16 11.37 -7.45
C GLN A 193 10.10 12.57 -7.65
N ALA A 194 10.99 12.75 -6.67
CA ALA A 194 11.80 13.97 -6.58
C ALA A 194 12.88 14.05 -7.66
N GLN A 195 13.36 12.90 -8.16
CA GLN A 195 14.47 12.86 -9.13
C GLN A 195 14.08 13.49 -10.47
N ASP A 196 12.85 13.26 -10.94
CA ASP A 196 12.36 13.72 -12.24
C ASP A 196 11.31 14.83 -12.11
N ASP A 197 11.11 15.37 -10.89
CA ASP A 197 10.15 16.43 -10.57
C ASP A 197 8.72 16.08 -11.05
N ILE A 198 8.30 14.82 -10.78
CA ILE A 198 6.97 14.35 -11.13
C ILE A 198 6.11 14.29 -9.86
N ARG A 199 4.92 14.85 -9.94
CA ARG A 199 3.90 14.74 -8.90
C ARG A 199 2.56 14.35 -9.48
N LEU A 200 1.94 13.34 -8.86
CA LEU A 200 0.57 12.92 -9.15
C LEU A 200 -0.29 13.12 -7.92
N ARG A 201 -1.48 13.72 -8.09
CA ARG A 201 -2.46 13.87 -7.00
C ARG A 201 -3.81 13.38 -7.45
N PHE A 202 -4.24 12.25 -6.93
CA PHE A 202 -5.61 11.75 -7.08
C PHE A 202 -6.50 12.37 -6.01
N ILE A 203 -7.61 12.98 -6.41
CA ILE A 203 -8.42 13.83 -5.53
C ILE A 203 -9.90 13.48 -5.66
N GLY A 204 -10.56 13.34 -4.49
CA GLY A 204 -11.99 13.11 -4.41
C GLY A 204 -12.39 11.76 -4.98
N LEU A 205 -11.56 10.74 -4.79
CA LEU A 205 -11.81 9.40 -5.28
C LEU A 205 -13.11 8.84 -4.70
N ASN A 206 -13.92 8.28 -5.55
CA ASN A 206 -15.11 7.51 -5.22
C ASN A 206 -14.98 6.13 -5.83
N TRP A 207 -15.09 5.11 -5.01
CA TRP A 207 -14.86 3.73 -5.37
C TRP A 207 -16.17 2.96 -5.48
N GLU A 208 -16.24 2.11 -6.48
CA GLU A 208 -17.28 1.10 -6.65
C GLU A 208 -16.56 -0.25 -6.80
N LEU A 209 -16.81 -1.15 -5.86
CA LEU A 209 -16.14 -2.44 -5.80
C LEU A 209 -17.07 -3.51 -6.33
N ASN A 210 -16.54 -4.45 -7.15
CA ASN A 210 -17.29 -5.51 -7.83
C ASN A 210 -18.52 -4.97 -8.60
N PRO A 211 -18.32 -3.98 -9.51
CA PRO A 211 -19.43 -3.41 -10.27
C PRO A 211 -20.04 -4.50 -11.18
N GLY A 212 -21.30 -4.83 -10.95
CA GLY A 212 -22.05 -5.83 -11.75
C GLY A 212 -22.37 -7.13 -11.01
N GLU A 213 -21.95 -7.30 -9.76
CA GLU A 213 -22.35 -8.42 -8.90
C GLU A 213 -23.63 -8.16 -8.08
N ASN A 214 -24.42 -7.12 -8.40
CA ASN A 214 -25.71 -6.80 -7.75
C ASN A 214 -26.90 -7.21 -8.59
#